data_d100e544b2443f3778b1cfa7e525058d
#
_entry.id   d100e544b2443f3778b1cfa7e525058d
#
_cell.length_a   1.000
_cell.length_b   1.000
_cell.length_c   1.000
_cell.angle_alpha   90.00
_cell.angle_beta   90.00
_cell.angle_gamma   90.00
#
_symmetry.space_group_name_H-M   'P 1'
#
loop_
_entity.id
_entity.type
_entity.pdbx_description
1 polymer ?
#
loop_
_entity_poly.entity_id
_entity_poly.type
_entity_poly.pdbx_seq_one_letter_code
_entity_poly.pdbx_strand_id
1 'polypeptide(L)'
;MAGELREWGGVTADELTRILVLSPHLDDAVLGCGHLLAAHPGATVLTVFAGAPDAYPEPMTWWDQLSGFSDGDDPLDARRREDVEALHELGAEPVWLDFVEHQYLERDDWVGPAAIVDELEAAVRDIDPTMVVAPFGLANPDHDCTHEAALLVRERLPGPAWFCYEDTGYKHIPGLLAWRVARLFRSGVWPTPVAIPVTVDPAVKHAALSHYRSQLQALEADWRLSTKQPQRDPGQYWRLASPPEGWEGLIEV
;
A
#
# COMPACT_ATOMS: atom_id res chain seq x y z
N MET A 1 16.12 29.70 -7.18
CA MET A 1 16.11 28.38 -7.85
C MET A 1 16.87 27.28 -7.08
N ALA A 2 18.04 27.51 -6.50
CA ALA A 2 18.77 26.47 -5.74
C ALA A 2 18.11 26.09 -4.39
N GLY A 3 17.22 26.92 -3.82
CA GLY A 3 16.49 26.62 -2.58
C GLY A 3 15.33 25.67 -2.78
N GLU A 4 14.54 25.87 -3.82
CA GLU A 4 13.34 25.05 -4.14
C GLU A 4 13.71 23.61 -4.51
N LEU A 5 14.83 23.37 -5.19
CA LEU A 5 15.30 22.03 -5.53
C LEU A 5 15.70 21.17 -4.31
N ARG A 6 15.97 21.78 -3.15
CA ARG A 6 16.27 21.04 -1.91
C ARG A 6 15.03 20.44 -1.24
N GLU A 7 13.86 21.00 -1.48
CA GLU A 7 12.58 20.49 -0.92
C GLU A 7 12.04 19.27 -1.68
N TRP A 8 12.47 19.05 -2.92
CA TRP A 8 11.97 17.99 -3.78
C TRP A 8 12.39 16.57 -3.37
N GLY A 9 13.59 16.40 -2.82
CA GLY A 9 14.15 15.10 -2.44
C GLY A 9 14.08 14.77 -0.96
N GLY A 10 13.47 15.62 -0.15
CA GLY A 10 13.39 15.47 1.31
C GLY A 10 11.96 15.18 1.78
N VAL A 11 11.85 14.63 2.99
CA VAL A 11 10.62 14.54 3.77
C VAL A 11 10.79 15.44 4.98
N THR A 12 9.82 16.32 5.23
CA THR A 12 9.86 17.25 6.35
C THR A 12 9.30 16.62 7.62
N ALA A 13 9.67 17.16 8.79
CA ALA A 13 9.12 16.69 10.07
C ALA A 13 7.58 16.90 10.14
N ASP A 14 7.07 17.97 9.54
CA ASP A 14 5.63 18.27 9.54
C ASP A 14 4.85 17.23 8.71
N GLU A 15 5.40 16.75 7.61
CA GLU A 15 4.80 15.69 6.80
C GLU A 15 4.69 14.37 7.59
N LEU A 16 5.62 14.10 8.50
CA LEU A 16 5.65 12.86 9.30
C LEU A 16 4.77 12.90 10.56
N THR A 17 3.96 13.94 10.77
CA THR A 17 3.17 14.09 12.01
C THR A 17 1.91 13.21 12.06
N ARG A 18 1.25 13.00 10.93
CA ARG A 18 0.07 12.13 10.79
C ARG A 18 0.18 11.34 9.51
N ILE A 19 0.64 10.09 9.63
CA ILE A 19 0.89 9.22 8.48
C ILE A 19 -0.31 8.32 8.26
N LEU A 20 -0.77 8.27 7.01
CA LEU A 20 -1.72 7.30 6.51
C LEU A 20 -1.04 6.41 5.47
N VAL A 21 -1.09 5.10 5.69
CA VAL A 21 -0.66 4.11 4.69
C VAL A 21 -1.91 3.45 4.10
N LEU A 22 -2.06 3.49 2.78
CA LEU A 22 -3.10 2.77 2.07
C LEU A 22 -2.59 1.35 1.76
N SER A 23 -3.34 0.36 2.20
CA SER A 23 -3.05 -1.06 1.97
C SER A 23 -4.09 -1.64 1.03
N PRO A 24 -3.73 -2.30 -0.07
CA PRO A 24 -4.69 -3.07 -0.85
C PRO A 24 -5.32 -4.17 0.00
N HIS A 25 -4.52 -5.05 0.59
CA HIS A 25 -4.96 -6.16 1.42
C HIS A 25 -4.42 -6.07 2.86
N LEU A 26 -4.88 -6.98 3.71
CA LEU A 26 -4.50 -7.09 5.12
C LEU A 26 -3.12 -7.75 5.25
N ASP A 27 -2.03 -7.05 4.92
CA ASP A 27 -0.60 -7.38 5.12
C ASP A 27 0.32 -6.43 4.33
N ASP A 28 -0.14 -5.86 3.19
CA ASP A 28 0.69 -5.09 2.26
C ASP A 28 1.37 -3.87 2.91
N ALA A 29 0.64 -3.16 3.78
CA ALA A 29 1.19 -2.02 4.50
C ALA A 29 2.36 -2.42 5.40
N VAL A 30 2.27 -3.54 6.10
CA VAL A 30 3.35 -4.04 6.96
C VAL A 30 4.51 -4.59 6.12
N LEU A 31 4.22 -5.29 5.03
CA LEU A 31 5.22 -5.76 4.08
C LEU A 31 6.02 -4.60 3.46
N GLY A 32 5.33 -3.55 3.00
CA GLY A 32 5.95 -2.40 2.33
C GLY A 32 6.47 -1.32 3.27
N CYS A 33 5.75 -1.03 4.37
CA CYS A 33 5.96 0.14 5.23
C CYS A 33 6.22 -0.20 6.71
N GLY A 34 6.42 -1.46 7.11
CA GLY A 34 6.49 -1.86 8.52
C GLY A 34 7.52 -1.11 9.35
N HIS A 35 8.69 -0.74 8.79
CA HIS A 35 9.67 0.09 9.50
C HIS A 35 9.21 1.55 9.65
N LEU A 36 8.51 2.10 8.65
CA LEU A 36 7.93 3.45 8.73
C LEU A 36 6.86 3.49 9.83
N LEU A 37 5.96 2.50 9.86
CA LEU A 37 4.91 2.38 10.87
C LEU A 37 5.52 2.27 12.27
N ALA A 38 6.52 1.39 12.47
CA ALA A 38 7.20 1.23 13.75
C ALA A 38 7.92 2.52 14.22
N ALA A 39 8.42 3.34 13.28
CA ALA A 39 9.07 4.60 13.61
C ALA A 39 8.07 5.72 14.00
N HIS A 40 6.80 5.56 13.63
CA HIS A 40 5.76 6.57 13.81
C HIS A 40 4.50 5.96 14.46
N PRO A 41 4.54 5.57 15.77
CA PRO A 41 3.37 5.09 16.48
C PRO A 41 2.21 6.10 16.39
N GLY A 42 0.99 5.58 16.19
CA GLY A 42 -0.20 6.39 15.91
C GLY A 42 -0.42 6.63 14.41
N ALA A 43 0.42 6.08 13.51
CA ALA A 43 0.11 6.04 12.08
C ALA A 43 -1.15 5.19 11.83
N THR A 44 -1.93 5.56 10.82
CA THR A 44 -3.13 4.82 10.42
C THR A 44 -2.82 3.96 9.19
N VAL A 45 -3.30 2.73 9.19
CA VAL A 45 -3.32 1.85 8.02
C VAL A 45 -4.77 1.70 7.57
N LEU A 46 -5.07 2.16 6.34
CA LEU A 46 -6.37 1.99 5.72
C LEU A 46 -6.30 0.90 4.69
N THR A 47 -6.93 -0.24 4.97
CA THR A 47 -7.01 -1.36 4.03
C THR A 47 -8.26 -1.24 3.19
N VAL A 48 -8.10 -1.23 1.86
CA VAL A 48 -9.18 -1.00 0.91
C VAL A 48 -10.03 -2.25 0.72
N PHE A 49 -9.40 -3.38 0.39
CA PHE A 49 -10.08 -4.65 0.14
C PHE A 49 -10.06 -5.51 1.40
N ALA A 50 -10.88 -5.10 2.36
CA ALA A 50 -11.04 -5.82 3.63
C ALA A 50 -12.50 -6.23 3.87
N GLY A 51 -13.34 -6.24 2.83
CA GLY A 51 -14.73 -6.65 2.86
C GLY A 51 -14.91 -8.17 2.71
N ALA A 52 -15.95 -8.72 3.36
CA ALA A 52 -16.35 -10.12 3.20
C ALA A 52 -17.21 -10.30 1.94
N PRO A 53 -17.04 -11.38 1.16
CA PRO A 53 -18.00 -11.74 0.14
C PRO A 53 -19.32 -12.16 0.80
N ASP A 54 -20.44 -12.08 0.07
CA ASP A 54 -21.76 -12.57 0.55
C ASP A 54 -21.70 -14.07 0.89
N ALA A 55 -20.89 -14.81 0.15
CA ALA A 55 -20.56 -16.20 0.43
C ALA A 55 -19.18 -16.54 -0.15
N TYR A 56 -18.38 -17.29 0.59
CA TYR A 56 -17.14 -17.81 0.05
C TYR A 56 -17.39 -18.88 -1.00
N PRO A 57 -16.52 -18.97 -2.04
CA PRO A 57 -16.68 -20.02 -3.05
C PRO A 57 -16.39 -21.41 -2.47
N GLU A 58 -17.08 -22.42 -2.99
CA GLU A 58 -16.82 -23.83 -2.71
C GLU A 58 -16.49 -24.57 -4.02
N PRO A 59 -15.26 -25.07 -4.18
CA PRO A 59 -14.15 -25.04 -3.23
C PRO A 59 -13.62 -23.63 -3.02
N MET A 60 -12.97 -23.40 -1.85
CA MET A 60 -12.25 -22.17 -1.54
C MET A 60 -11.33 -21.75 -2.68
N THR A 61 -11.04 -20.43 -2.78
CA THR A 61 -10.11 -19.91 -3.78
C THR A 61 -8.73 -20.59 -3.66
N TRP A 62 -7.98 -20.59 -4.76
CA TRP A 62 -6.61 -21.13 -4.75
C TRP A 62 -5.73 -20.43 -3.68
N TRP A 63 -5.89 -19.11 -3.50
CA TRP A 63 -5.14 -18.35 -2.51
C TRP A 63 -5.51 -18.74 -1.07
N ASP A 64 -6.81 -18.92 -0.79
CA ASP A 64 -7.28 -19.35 0.53
C ASP A 64 -6.79 -20.76 0.87
N GLN A 65 -6.80 -21.67 -0.09
CA GLN A 65 -6.23 -23.00 0.09
C GLN A 65 -4.74 -22.97 0.40
N LEU A 66 -3.95 -22.12 -0.28
CA LEU A 66 -2.54 -21.91 0.04
C LEU A 66 -2.34 -21.28 1.41
N SER A 67 -3.26 -20.45 1.85
CA SER A 67 -3.29 -19.83 3.18
C SER A 67 -3.68 -20.82 4.30
N GLY A 68 -4.07 -22.06 3.93
CA GLY A 68 -4.45 -23.13 4.88
C GLY A 68 -5.92 -23.16 5.23
N PHE A 69 -6.78 -22.40 4.55
CA PHE A 69 -8.22 -22.43 4.74
C PHE A 69 -8.89 -23.57 3.97
N SER A 70 -10.02 -24.01 4.48
CA SER A 70 -10.87 -25.07 3.94
C SER A 70 -12.30 -24.60 3.81
N ASP A 71 -13.12 -25.32 3.04
CA ASP A 71 -14.53 -25.01 2.87
C ASP A 71 -15.24 -24.89 4.23
N GLY A 72 -15.97 -23.79 4.42
CA GLY A 72 -16.66 -23.45 5.66
C GLY A 72 -15.86 -22.59 6.64
N ASP A 73 -14.57 -22.30 6.39
CA ASP A 73 -13.80 -21.32 7.15
C ASP A 73 -14.19 -19.88 6.78
N ASP A 74 -13.80 -18.92 7.61
CA ASP A 74 -13.90 -17.47 7.35
C ASP A 74 -12.51 -16.86 7.23
N PRO A 75 -11.92 -16.80 6.02
CA PRO A 75 -10.60 -16.25 5.79
C PRO A 75 -10.49 -14.77 6.19
N LEU A 76 -11.52 -13.97 5.93
CA LEU A 76 -11.45 -12.53 6.22
C LEU A 76 -11.42 -12.26 7.72
N ASP A 77 -12.27 -12.91 8.51
CA ASP A 77 -12.27 -12.75 9.96
C ASP A 77 -10.92 -13.16 10.56
N ALA A 78 -10.30 -14.23 10.05
CA ALA A 78 -8.96 -14.65 10.45
C ALA A 78 -7.90 -13.60 10.07
N ARG A 79 -7.91 -13.08 8.85
CA ARG A 79 -6.98 -12.06 8.36
C ARG A 79 -7.13 -10.73 9.08
N ARG A 80 -8.37 -10.30 9.37
CA ARG A 80 -8.62 -9.08 10.18
C ARG A 80 -8.03 -9.20 11.59
N ARG A 81 -8.10 -10.38 12.22
CA ARG A 81 -7.45 -10.61 13.52
C ARG A 81 -5.93 -10.58 13.42
N GLU A 82 -5.36 -11.19 12.40
CA GLU A 82 -3.92 -11.14 12.14
C GLU A 82 -3.45 -9.70 11.91
N ASP A 83 -4.22 -8.90 11.18
CA ASP A 83 -3.92 -7.49 10.90
C ASP A 83 -3.94 -6.62 12.17
N VAL A 84 -4.96 -6.78 13.02
CA VAL A 84 -5.01 -6.07 14.31
C VAL A 84 -3.79 -6.40 15.17
N GLU A 85 -3.41 -7.69 15.28
CA GLU A 85 -2.24 -8.11 16.04
C GLU A 85 -0.95 -7.52 15.48
N ALA A 86 -0.80 -7.54 14.15
CA ALA A 86 0.39 -7.01 13.46
C ALA A 86 0.52 -5.49 13.59
N LEU A 87 -0.57 -4.75 13.40
CA LEU A 87 -0.57 -3.30 13.50
C LEU A 87 -0.39 -2.84 14.95
N HIS A 88 -0.97 -3.54 15.92
CA HIS A 88 -0.74 -3.26 17.34
C HIS A 88 0.74 -3.41 17.72
N GLU A 89 1.46 -4.41 17.18
CA GLU A 89 2.90 -4.58 17.39
C GLU A 89 3.70 -3.35 16.89
N LEU A 90 3.22 -2.67 15.85
CA LEU A 90 3.83 -1.47 15.28
C LEU A 90 3.31 -0.16 15.91
N GLY A 91 2.32 -0.23 16.80
CA GLY A 91 1.64 0.95 17.34
C GLY A 91 0.80 1.70 16.30
N ALA A 92 0.33 1.03 15.26
CA ALA A 92 -0.49 1.59 14.19
C ALA A 92 -1.97 1.24 14.39
N GLU A 93 -2.86 2.10 13.83
CA GLU A 93 -4.31 1.96 13.95
C GLU A 93 -4.92 1.41 12.65
N PRO A 94 -5.71 0.31 12.68
CA PRO A 94 -6.39 -0.21 11.50
C PRO A 94 -7.66 0.57 11.18
N VAL A 95 -7.86 0.84 9.89
CA VAL A 95 -9.14 1.29 9.30
C VAL A 95 -9.41 0.41 8.08
N TRP A 96 -10.62 -0.14 7.98
CA TRP A 96 -10.98 -1.04 6.89
C TRP A 96 -12.15 -0.49 6.10
N LEU A 97 -12.02 -0.49 4.75
CA LEU A 97 -13.16 -0.37 3.85
C LEU A 97 -13.73 -1.75 3.56
N ASP A 98 -14.99 -1.81 3.14
CA ASP A 98 -15.72 -3.07 2.94
C ASP A 98 -15.74 -3.52 1.47
N PHE A 99 -14.71 -3.16 0.68
CA PHE A 99 -14.58 -3.68 -0.68
C PHE A 99 -14.05 -5.11 -0.66
N VAL A 100 -14.65 -5.95 -1.51
CA VAL A 100 -14.33 -7.39 -1.60
C VAL A 100 -13.17 -7.59 -2.57
N GLU A 101 -12.19 -8.41 -2.18
CA GLU A 101 -11.04 -8.77 -3.03
C GLU A 101 -11.50 -9.42 -4.35
N HIS A 102 -10.81 -9.11 -5.46
CA HIS A 102 -11.11 -9.67 -6.78
C HIS A 102 -11.14 -11.20 -6.83
N GLN A 103 -10.39 -11.88 -5.94
CA GLN A 103 -10.35 -13.35 -5.90
C GLN A 103 -11.70 -14.01 -5.57
N TYR A 104 -12.63 -13.25 -4.97
CA TYR A 104 -13.98 -13.72 -4.62
C TYR A 104 -15.04 -13.30 -5.63
N LEU A 105 -14.68 -12.56 -6.65
CA LEU A 105 -15.60 -11.98 -7.63
C LEU A 105 -15.35 -12.51 -9.03
N GLU A 106 -16.42 -12.65 -9.80
CA GLU A 106 -16.28 -12.82 -11.26
C GLU A 106 -15.67 -11.54 -11.88
N ARG A 107 -14.96 -11.70 -12.99
CA ARG A 107 -14.20 -10.60 -13.58
C ARG A 107 -15.04 -9.36 -13.92
N ASP A 108 -16.30 -9.57 -14.31
CA ASP A 108 -17.22 -8.48 -14.67
C ASP A 108 -17.73 -7.72 -13.43
N ASP A 109 -17.58 -8.30 -12.24
CA ASP A 109 -17.96 -7.71 -10.94
C ASP A 109 -16.77 -7.07 -10.21
N TRP A 110 -15.57 -7.10 -10.79
CA TRP A 110 -14.39 -6.49 -10.18
C TRP A 110 -14.58 -5.01 -9.95
N VAL A 111 -14.23 -4.56 -8.76
CA VAL A 111 -14.36 -3.17 -8.35
C VAL A 111 -13.29 -2.32 -9.06
N GLY A 112 -13.72 -1.27 -9.74
CA GLY A 112 -12.81 -0.31 -10.38
C GLY A 112 -12.53 0.91 -9.50
N PRO A 113 -11.49 1.71 -9.83
CA PRO A 113 -11.08 2.87 -9.01
C PRO A 113 -12.21 3.88 -8.76
N ALA A 114 -13.08 4.09 -9.75
CA ALA A 114 -14.20 5.04 -9.64
C ALA A 114 -15.26 4.62 -8.61
N ALA A 115 -15.35 3.34 -8.28
CA ALA A 115 -16.30 2.84 -7.30
C ALA A 115 -15.82 3.04 -5.85
N ILE A 116 -14.50 3.09 -5.63
CA ILE A 116 -13.92 3.21 -4.29
C ILE A 116 -13.47 4.64 -3.94
N VAL A 117 -13.35 5.54 -4.93
CA VAL A 117 -12.75 6.86 -4.76
C VAL A 117 -13.47 7.72 -3.74
N ASP A 118 -14.80 7.70 -3.70
CA ASP A 118 -15.57 8.57 -2.81
C ASP A 118 -15.47 8.12 -1.35
N GLU A 119 -15.50 6.82 -1.07
CA GLU A 119 -15.28 6.27 0.27
C GLU A 119 -13.84 6.48 0.73
N LEU A 120 -12.87 6.26 -0.16
CA LEU A 120 -11.46 6.49 0.12
C LEU A 120 -11.20 7.97 0.43
N GLU A 121 -11.77 8.89 -0.36
CA GLU A 121 -11.67 10.33 -0.12
C GLU A 121 -12.28 10.72 1.24
N ALA A 122 -13.45 10.18 1.57
CA ALA A 122 -14.11 10.44 2.83
C ALA A 122 -13.25 9.97 4.02
N ALA A 123 -12.70 8.77 3.95
CA ALA A 123 -11.81 8.23 4.98
C ALA A 123 -10.52 9.05 5.12
N VAL A 124 -9.89 9.47 4.00
CA VAL A 124 -8.70 10.34 4.04
C VAL A 124 -9.02 11.70 4.66
N ARG A 125 -10.20 12.28 4.39
CA ARG A 125 -10.62 13.54 5.01
C ARG A 125 -10.86 13.41 6.52
N ASP A 126 -11.45 12.30 6.97
CA ASP A 126 -11.72 12.04 8.39
C ASP A 126 -10.44 11.86 9.19
N ILE A 127 -9.46 11.13 8.62
CA ILE A 127 -8.14 10.91 9.22
C ILE A 127 -7.29 12.20 9.21
N ASP A 128 -7.49 13.10 8.26
CA ASP A 128 -6.75 14.37 8.08
C ASP A 128 -5.23 14.18 8.12
N PRO A 129 -4.64 13.31 7.26
CA PRO A 129 -3.22 13.02 7.30
C PRO A 129 -2.38 14.19 6.77
N THR A 130 -1.13 14.29 7.24
CA THR A 130 -0.11 15.15 6.63
C THR A 130 0.68 14.44 5.53
N MET A 131 0.71 13.09 5.60
CA MET A 131 1.33 12.21 4.61
C MET A 131 0.41 11.06 4.26
N VAL A 132 0.25 10.78 2.98
CA VAL A 132 -0.39 9.57 2.46
C VAL A 132 0.64 8.75 1.69
N VAL A 133 0.74 7.46 2.00
CA VAL A 133 1.65 6.51 1.33
C VAL A 133 0.80 5.42 0.71
N ALA A 134 0.70 5.40 -0.62
CA ALA A 134 -0.10 4.44 -1.39
C ALA A 134 0.79 3.35 -2.02
N PRO A 135 0.26 2.19 -2.43
CA PRO A 135 1.03 1.21 -3.20
C PRO A 135 1.36 1.76 -4.60
N PHE A 136 2.41 1.25 -5.23
CA PHE A 136 2.64 1.49 -6.67
C PHE A 136 1.60 0.79 -7.55
N GLY A 137 0.84 -0.15 -7.02
CA GLY A 137 -0.21 -0.87 -7.75
C GLY A 137 0.36 -1.85 -8.78
N LEU A 138 1.31 -2.69 -8.37
CA LEU A 138 2.01 -3.59 -9.27
C LEU A 138 1.30 -4.96 -9.37
N ALA A 139 1.13 -5.46 -10.59
CA ALA A 139 0.73 -6.83 -10.98
C ALA A 139 -0.66 -7.32 -10.51
N ASN A 140 -1.13 -6.97 -9.32
CA ASN A 140 -2.41 -7.42 -8.78
C ASN A 140 -3.52 -6.41 -9.10
N PRO A 141 -4.74 -6.81 -9.51
CA PRO A 141 -5.84 -5.91 -9.82
C PRO A 141 -6.27 -5.01 -8.67
N ASP A 142 -6.30 -5.51 -7.43
CA ASP A 142 -6.68 -4.73 -6.24
C ASP A 142 -5.61 -3.68 -5.91
N HIS A 143 -4.32 -4.03 -6.11
CA HIS A 143 -3.23 -3.07 -5.98
C HIS A 143 -3.32 -1.96 -7.03
N ASP A 144 -3.57 -2.31 -8.30
CA ASP A 144 -3.77 -1.32 -9.37
C ASP A 144 -4.97 -0.42 -9.09
N CYS A 145 -6.09 -1.01 -8.66
CA CYS A 145 -7.30 -0.28 -8.28
C CYS A 145 -7.06 0.70 -7.13
N THR A 146 -6.40 0.26 -6.05
CA THR A 146 -6.04 1.11 -4.91
C THR A 146 -5.12 2.26 -5.34
N HIS A 147 -4.13 1.98 -6.17
CA HIS A 147 -3.22 3.00 -6.70
C HIS A 147 -3.95 4.06 -7.53
N GLU A 148 -4.75 3.64 -8.52
CA GLU A 148 -5.47 4.55 -9.40
C GLU A 148 -6.50 5.38 -8.60
N ALA A 149 -7.19 4.78 -7.62
CA ALA A 149 -8.08 5.53 -6.72
C ALA A 149 -7.31 6.54 -5.85
N ALA A 150 -6.14 6.17 -5.33
CA ALA A 150 -5.29 7.08 -4.58
C ALA A 150 -4.84 8.29 -5.43
N LEU A 151 -4.54 8.10 -6.72
CA LEU A 151 -4.23 9.20 -7.63
C LEU A 151 -5.43 10.14 -7.82
N LEU A 152 -6.66 9.60 -7.97
CA LEU A 152 -7.87 10.40 -8.08
C LEU A 152 -8.15 11.19 -6.80
N VAL A 153 -7.96 10.57 -5.61
CA VAL A 153 -8.10 11.26 -4.32
C VAL A 153 -7.04 12.35 -4.17
N ARG A 154 -5.80 12.09 -4.58
CA ARG A 154 -4.70 13.09 -4.58
C ARG A 154 -5.07 14.34 -5.37
N GLU A 155 -5.70 14.20 -6.53
CA GLU A 155 -6.15 15.35 -7.35
C GLU A 155 -7.22 16.18 -6.63
N ARG A 156 -8.07 15.53 -5.82
CA ARG A 156 -9.14 16.18 -5.05
C ARG A 156 -8.66 16.75 -3.71
N LEU A 157 -7.58 16.21 -3.15
CA LEU A 157 -7.02 16.55 -1.84
C LEU A 157 -5.54 16.95 -1.95
N PRO A 158 -5.25 18.21 -2.32
CA PRO A 158 -3.86 18.68 -2.46
C PRO A 158 -3.15 18.97 -1.13
N GLY A 159 -3.82 18.84 0.01
CA GLY A 159 -3.27 19.18 1.33
C GLY A 159 -2.15 18.26 1.80
N PRO A 160 -2.34 16.93 1.85
CA PRO A 160 -1.32 15.97 2.26
C PRO A 160 -0.16 15.89 1.27
N ALA A 161 1.02 15.49 1.76
CA ALA A 161 2.10 15.03 0.90
C ALA A 161 1.83 13.58 0.46
N TRP A 162 1.95 13.28 -0.83
CA TRP A 162 1.62 11.98 -1.40
C TRP A 162 2.87 11.22 -1.80
N PHE A 163 2.91 9.95 -1.44
CA PHE A 163 4.01 9.03 -1.74
C PHE A 163 3.48 7.69 -2.23
N CYS A 164 4.36 6.93 -2.90
CA CYS A 164 4.14 5.50 -3.13
C CYS A 164 5.21 4.68 -2.41
N TYR A 165 4.82 3.49 -1.94
CA TYR A 165 5.74 2.42 -1.57
C TYR A 165 5.79 1.36 -2.66
N GLU A 166 6.92 0.67 -2.76
CA GLU A 166 7.07 -0.44 -3.71
C GLU A 166 6.38 -1.70 -3.16
N ASP A 167 5.43 -2.24 -3.92
CA ASP A 167 4.69 -3.46 -3.56
C ASP A 167 5.66 -4.63 -3.38
N THR A 168 5.75 -5.14 -2.15
CA THR A 168 6.68 -6.22 -1.80
C THR A 168 6.35 -7.48 -2.61
N GLY A 169 7.39 -8.09 -3.17
CA GLY A 169 7.19 -9.23 -4.08
C GLY A 169 7.07 -8.79 -5.54
N TYR A 170 6.07 -7.99 -5.90
CA TYR A 170 5.83 -7.54 -7.29
C TYR A 170 6.93 -6.63 -7.83
N LYS A 171 7.58 -5.82 -7.00
CA LYS A 171 8.72 -4.99 -7.38
C LYS A 171 9.90 -5.78 -7.99
N HIS A 172 9.98 -7.07 -7.72
CA HIS A 172 11.02 -7.94 -8.26
C HIS A 172 10.70 -8.49 -9.66
N ILE A 173 9.49 -8.25 -10.19
CA ILE A 173 9.14 -8.62 -11.57
C ILE A 173 9.90 -7.70 -12.53
N PRO A 174 10.75 -8.23 -13.42
CA PRO A 174 11.61 -7.42 -14.27
C PRO A 174 10.82 -6.42 -15.10
N GLY A 175 11.19 -5.14 -15.02
CA GLY A 175 10.62 -4.05 -15.81
C GLY A 175 9.27 -3.51 -15.31
N LEU A 176 8.58 -4.18 -14.40
CA LEU A 176 7.22 -3.79 -13.98
C LEU A 176 7.22 -2.44 -13.24
N LEU A 177 8.12 -2.24 -12.29
CA LEU A 177 8.25 -0.97 -11.59
C LEU A 177 8.63 0.17 -12.56
N ALA A 178 9.59 -0.07 -13.47
CA ALA A 178 9.99 0.92 -14.46
C ALA A 178 8.83 1.29 -15.41
N TRP A 179 8.01 0.30 -15.79
CA TRP A 179 6.80 0.53 -16.58
C TRP A 179 5.80 1.43 -15.84
N ARG A 180 5.55 1.17 -14.54
CA ARG A 180 4.65 1.98 -13.71
C ARG A 180 5.16 3.41 -13.54
N VAL A 181 6.44 3.59 -13.24
CA VAL A 181 7.09 4.91 -13.16
C VAL A 181 6.93 5.68 -14.47
N ALA A 182 7.18 5.03 -15.61
CA ALA A 182 7.01 5.65 -16.94
C ALA A 182 5.54 6.02 -17.24
N ARG A 183 4.58 5.23 -16.75
CA ARG A 183 3.15 5.53 -16.87
C ARG A 183 2.77 6.79 -16.09
N LEU A 184 3.19 6.88 -14.83
CA LEU A 184 3.00 8.06 -13.97
C LEU A 184 3.61 9.31 -14.61
N PHE A 185 4.82 9.19 -15.13
CA PHE A 185 5.51 10.30 -15.79
C PHE A 185 4.69 10.86 -16.98
N ARG A 186 4.12 9.97 -17.80
CA ARG A 186 3.26 10.35 -18.94
C ARG A 186 1.93 10.98 -18.52
N SER A 187 1.43 10.67 -17.33
CA SER A 187 0.22 11.30 -16.76
C SER A 187 0.50 12.62 -16.02
N GLY A 188 1.75 13.13 -16.07
CA GLY A 188 2.13 14.38 -15.41
C GLY A 188 2.42 14.24 -13.91
N VAL A 189 2.50 13.01 -13.38
CA VAL A 189 2.94 12.75 -12.02
C VAL A 189 4.39 12.29 -12.04
N TRP A 190 5.25 12.99 -11.28
CA TRP A 190 6.68 12.72 -11.26
C TRP A 190 7.08 11.96 -10.00
N PRO A 191 7.12 10.60 -10.06
CA PRO A 191 7.57 9.83 -8.91
C PRO A 191 9.07 10.01 -8.71
N THR A 192 9.45 10.53 -7.55
CA THR A 192 10.85 10.79 -7.17
C THR A 192 11.24 9.93 -5.98
N PRO A 193 12.26 9.08 -6.07
CA PRO A 193 12.74 8.28 -4.94
C PRO A 193 13.15 9.19 -3.79
N VAL A 194 12.72 8.85 -2.57
CA VAL A 194 13.06 9.59 -1.35
C VAL A 194 13.49 8.63 -0.25
N ALA A 195 14.43 9.07 0.59
CA ALA A 195 14.76 8.40 1.82
C ALA A 195 13.92 9.01 2.94
N ILE A 196 13.09 8.17 3.60
CA ILE A 196 12.47 8.55 4.86
C ILE A 196 13.40 8.06 5.97
N PRO A 197 13.94 8.96 6.83
CA PRO A 197 14.81 8.54 7.92
C PRO A 197 14.02 7.66 8.91
N VAL A 198 14.35 6.38 8.99
CA VAL A 198 13.75 5.43 9.91
C VAL A 198 14.86 4.80 10.74
N THR A 199 14.76 4.94 12.06
CA THR A 199 15.68 4.31 13.01
C THR A 199 14.87 3.43 13.96
N VAL A 200 14.70 2.17 13.59
CA VAL A 200 14.00 1.16 14.38
C VAL A 200 14.79 -0.14 14.37
N ASP A 201 14.56 -0.99 15.38
CA ASP A 201 15.09 -2.34 15.37
C ASP A 201 14.39 -3.15 14.25
N PRO A 202 15.14 -3.75 13.30
CA PRO A 202 14.55 -4.59 12.28
C PRO A 202 13.72 -5.76 12.82
N ALA A 203 13.92 -6.17 14.06
CA ALA A 203 13.16 -7.22 14.74
C ALA A 203 11.68 -6.84 14.90
N VAL A 204 11.34 -5.55 15.00
CA VAL A 204 9.95 -5.08 15.16
C VAL A 204 9.10 -5.42 13.94
N LYS A 205 9.58 -5.14 12.74
CA LYS A 205 8.88 -5.52 11.51
C LYS A 205 8.74 -7.04 11.39
N HIS A 206 9.76 -7.79 11.82
CA HIS A 206 9.70 -9.26 11.82
C HIS A 206 8.62 -9.77 12.78
N ALA A 207 8.53 -9.20 14.00
CA ALA A 207 7.51 -9.55 14.97
C ALA A 207 6.11 -9.28 14.39
N ALA A 208 5.87 -8.08 13.86
CA ALA A 208 4.59 -7.73 13.23
C ALA A 208 4.23 -8.68 12.07
N LEU A 209 5.15 -8.95 11.16
CA LEU A 209 4.92 -9.88 10.05
C LEU A 209 4.55 -11.28 10.53
N SER A 210 5.08 -11.74 11.67
CA SER A 210 4.81 -13.07 12.19
C SER A 210 3.35 -13.31 12.58
N HIS A 211 2.55 -12.26 12.74
CA HIS A 211 1.12 -12.36 13.01
C HIS A 211 0.32 -12.76 11.76
N TYR A 212 0.76 -12.41 10.54
CA TYR A 212 0.10 -12.76 9.28
C TYR A 212 0.36 -14.21 8.85
N ARG A 213 -0.01 -15.16 9.70
CA ARG A 213 0.30 -16.59 9.50
C ARG A 213 -0.28 -17.14 8.20
N SER A 214 -1.54 -16.80 7.92
CA SER A 214 -2.23 -17.24 6.71
C SER A 214 -1.59 -16.66 5.44
N GLN A 215 -1.32 -15.36 5.42
CA GLN A 215 -0.72 -14.69 4.27
C GLN A 215 0.74 -15.13 4.04
N LEU A 216 1.54 -15.22 5.09
CA LEU A 216 2.92 -15.67 4.97
C LEU A 216 3.02 -17.10 4.45
N GLN A 217 2.09 -17.98 4.83
CA GLN A 217 2.02 -19.35 4.30
C GLN A 217 1.80 -19.36 2.79
N ALA A 218 0.83 -18.59 2.28
CA ALA A 218 0.55 -18.48 0.86
C ALA A 218 1.69 -17.80 0.09
N LEU A 219 2.21 -16.69 0.60
CA LEU A 219 3.34 -15.96 0.01
C LEU A 219 4.63 -16.79 -0.04
N GLU A 220 4.86 -17.65 0.96
CA GLU A 220 6.01 -18.58 0.92
C GLU A 220 5.81 -19.67 -0.12
N ALA A 221 4.58 -20.23 -0.19
CA ALA A 221 4.25 -21.31 -1.12
C ALA A 221 4.35 -20.86 -2.59
N ASP A 222 3.82 -19.68 -2.91
CA ASP A 222 3.77 -19.16 -4.28
C ASP A 222 5.04 -18.39 -4.66
N TRP A 223 5.55 -17.52 -3.78
CA TRP A 223 6.56 -16.52 -4.11
C TRP A 223 7.91 -16.74 -3.44
N ARG A 224 8.03 -17.72 -2.56
CA ARG A 224 9.23 -17.94 -1.74
C ARG A 224 9.66 -16.65 -1.03
N LEU A 225 8.72 -16.02 -0.34
CA LEU A 225 8.89 -14.71 0.29
C LEU A 225 10.12 -14.65 1.18
N SER A 226 10.45 -15.73 1.91
CA SER A 226 11.62 -15.83 2.77
C SER A 226 12.93 -15.52 2.05
N THR A 227 13.02 -15.84 0.75
CA THR A 227 14.21 -15.54 -0.06
C THR A 227 14.40 -14.06 -0.32
N LYS A 228 13.35 -13.25 -0.22
CA LYS A 228 13.34 -11.80 -0.44
C LYS A 228 13.61 -11.00 0.85
N GLN A 229 13.62 -11.69 1.99
CA GLN A 229 13.90 -11.13 3.33
C GLN A 229 13.08 -9.85 3.63
N PRO A 230 11.74 -9.89 3.50
CA PRO A 230 10.89 -8.69 3.63
C PRO A 230 11.04 -8.01 4.99
N GLN A 231 11.36 -8.78 6.05
CA GLN A 231 11.62 -8.27 7.40
C GLN A 231 12.84 -7.33 7.48
N ARG A 232 13.77 -7.42 6.52
CA ARG A 232 14.98 -6.57 6.45
C ARG A 232 14.83 -5.42 5.46
N ASP A 233 13.82 -5.46 4.61
CA ASP A 233 13.54 -4.42 3.63
C ASP A 233 13.01 -3.17 4.35
N PRO A 234 13.73 -2.04 4.34
CA PRO A 234 13.27 -0.81 4.98
C PRO A 234 12.09 -0.16 4.26
N GLY A 235 11.73 -0.67 3.09
CA GLY A 235 10.82 -0.03 2.17
C GLY A 235 11.53 1.01 1.30
N GLN A 236 11.08 1.15 0.07
CA GLN A 236 11.49 2.24 -0.82
C GLN A 236 10.28 3.12 -1.08
N TYR A 237 10.46 4.42 -0.89
CA TYR A 237 9.39 5.41 -1.01
C TYR A 237 9.66 6.35 -2.18
N TRP A 238 8.59 6.80 -2.80
CA TRP A 238 8.63 7.70 -3.96
C TRP A 238 7.63 8.83 -3.75
N ARG A 239 8.12 10.06 -3.66
CA ARG A 239 7.24 11.23 -3.61
C ARG A 239 6.53 11.41 -4.94
N LEU A 240 5.21 11.60 -4.91
CA LEU A 240 4.42 11.95 -6.09
C LEU A 240 4.39 13.47 -6.24
N ALA A 241 5.33 14.00 -7.03
CA ALA A 241 5.44 15.42 -7.32
C ALA A 241 4.66 15.80 -8.59
N SER A 242 4.34 17.09 -8.71
CA SER A 242 3.97 17.69 -9.99
C SER A 242 5.19 18.36 -10.61
N PRO A 243 5.34 18.38 -11.93
CA PRO A 243 6.44 19.10 -12.55
C PRO A 243 6.37 20.59 -12.16
N PRO A 244 7.53 21.25 -11.95
CA PRO A 244 7.53 22.69 -11.70
C PRO A 244 7.03 23.45 -12.90
N GLU A 245 6.41 24.60 -12.65
CA GLU A 245 5.97 25.51 -13.71
C GLU A 245 7.15 25.88 -14.64
N GLY A 246 6.94 25.77 -15.95
CA GLY A 246 7.95 26.08 -16.96
C GLY A 246 8.88 24.92 -17.36
N TRP A 247 8.70 23.70 -16.81
CA TRP A 247 9.47 22.53 -17.23
C TRP A 247 8.91 21.83 -18.48
N GLU A 248 7.71 22.20 -18.90
CA GLU A 248 7.01 21.62 -20.07
C GLU A 248 7.80 21.78 -21.38
N GLY A 249 8.68 22.78 -21.48
CA GLY A 249 9.55 23.01 -22.63
C GLY A 249 10.93 22.35 -22.57
N LEU A 250 11.27 21.61 -21.48
CA LEU A 250 12.57 20.99 -21.33
C LEU A 250 12.59 19.49 -21.65
N ILE A 251 11.42 18.88 -21.82
CA ILE A 251 11.26 17.48 -22.21
C ILE A 251 10.49 17.41 -23.51
N GLU A 252 11.13 17.79 -24.61
CA GLU A 252 10.73 17.32 -25.94
C GLU A 252 11.19 15.86 -26.09
N VAL A 253 10.24 14.93 -26.01
CA VAL A 253 10.45 13.50 -26.35
C VAL A 253 9.92 13.25 -27.75
#